data_2752fb84344f4ebb5c7d8afc6b01d57d
#
_entry.id   2752fb84344f4ebb5c7d8afc6b01d57d
#
_cell.length_a   1.000
_cell.length_b   1.000
_cell.length_c   1.000
_cell.angle_alpha   90.00
_cell.angle_beta   90.00
_cell.angle_gamma   90.00
#
_symmetry.space_group_name_H-M   'P 1'
#
loop_
_entity.id
_entity.type
_entity.pdbx_description
1 polymer ?
#
loop_
_entity_poly.entity_id
_entity_poly.type
_entity_poly.pdbx_seq_one_letter_code
_entity_poly.pdbx_strand_id
1 'polypeptide(L)'
;MYVASISNGNFADSLKKKQLVSDDIINARINDLVKNGLVRQDRKSLTELGRTSLKVVLAGGVFDIIHPGHIHTLNSAKALGDVLIVVVATDKTAQKMKKRLPLHNQKFRRELVDSLSVVDLCVVGHEDDIFKTVDLVRPEIIALGYDQVHQEKFITDGCRKINLDVKVARLQSPIPEFSSSDIEKKYGESIHDI
;
A
#
# COMPACT_ATOMS: atom_id res chain seq x y z
N MET A 1 -12.62 -6.69 5.59
CA MET A 1 -12.06 -7.81 6.40
C MET A 1 -10.56 -7.98 6.20
N TYR A 2 -10.07 -8.24 5.00
CA TYR A 2 -8.64 -8.43 4.76
C TYR A 2 -7.79 -7.21 5.22
N VAL A 3 -8.16 -6.00 4.81
CA VAL A 3 -7.51 -4.75 5.25
C VAL A 3 -7.53 -4.59 6.77
N ALA A 4 -8.66 -4.90 7.40
CA ALA A 4 -8.81 -4.82 8.86
C ALA A 4 -7.95 -5.85 9.60
N SER A 5 -7.72 -7.03 9.03
CA SER A 5 -6.83 -8.04 9.63
C SER A 5 -5.37 -7.61 9.64
N ILE A 6 -4.93 -6.86 8.63
CA ILE A 6 -3.57 -6.32 8.57
C ILE A 6 -3.37 -5.14 9.53
N SER A 7 -4.37 -4.27 9.63
CA SER A 7 -4.30 -3.05 10.46
C SER A 7 -4.67 -3.25 11.93
N ASN A 8 -4.98 -4.49 12.36
CA ASN A 8 -5.56 -4.79 13.68
C ASN A 8 -6.82 -3.95 13.98
N GLY A 9 -7.53 -3.53 12.94
CA GLY A 9 -8.70 -2.67 13.03
C GLY A 9 -10.02 -3.45 13.05
N ASN A 10 -11.08 -2.81 13.59
CA ASN A 10 -12.42 -3.35 13.48
C ASN A 10 -12.95 -3.12 12.05
N PHE A 11 -13.33 -4.19 11.38
CA PHE A 11 -13.86 -4.18 10.02
C PHE A 11 -15.12 -3.30 9.87
N ALA A 12 -16.07 -3.39 10.80
CA ALA A 12 -17.30 -2.61 10.75
C ALA A 12 -17.03 -1.09 10.88
N ASP A 13 -16.10 -0.71 11.77
CA ASP A 13 -15.72 0.68 11.96
C ASP A 13 -14.98 1.26 10.75
N SER A 14 -14.17 0.44 10.09
CA SER A 14 -13.48 0.84 8.86
C SER A 14 -14.45 1.13 7.71
N LEU A 15 -15.50 0.31 7.55
CA LEU A 15 -16.53 0.52 6.53
C LEU A 15 -17.39 1.76 6.83
N LYS A 16 -17.80 1.96 8.08
CA LYS A 16 -18.58 3.13 8.48
C LYS A 16 -17.85 4.45 8.20
N LYS A 17 -16.53 4.48 8.46
CA LYS A 17 -15.73 5.67 8.19
C LYS A 17 -15.54 5.98 6.71
N LYS A 18 -15.38 4.96 5.86
CA LYS A 18 -15.07 5.16 4.43
C LYS A 18 -16.31 5.28 3.54
N GLN A 19 -17.45 4.69 3.89
CA GLN A 19 -18.56 4.52 2.94
C GLN A 19 -19.93 5.03 3.40
N LEU A 20 -20.09 5.56 4.62
CA LEU A 20 -21.39 6.01 5.16
C LEU A 20 -22.53 4.98 4.97
N VAL A 21 -22.23 3.70 5.14
CA VAL A 21 -23.17 2.59 4.90
C VAL A 21 -23.84 2.19 6.20
N SER A 22 -25.15 1.91 6.17
CA SER A 22 -25.92 1.47 7.33
C SER A 22 -25.52 0.07 7.80
N ASP A 23 -25.73 -0.20 9.09
CA ASP A 23 -25.42 -1.50 9.69
C ASP A 23 -26.21 -2.65 9.02
N ASP A 24 -27.44 -2.40 8.59
CA ASP A 24 -28.26 -3.41 7.91
C ASP A 24 -27.66 -3.84 6.58
N ILE A 25 -27.16 -2.89 5.78
CA ILE A 25 -26.49 -3.19 4.51
C ILE A 25 -25.19 -3.96 4.76
N ILE A 26 -24.40 -3.56 5.76
CA ILE A 26 -23.17 -4.24 6.14
C ILE A 26 -23.47 -5.69 6.56
N ASN A 27 -24.46 -5.88 7.43
CA ASN A 27 -24.85 -7.20 7.93
C ASN A 27 -25.40 -8.10 6.82
N ALA A 28 -26.23 -7.57 5.92
CA ALA A 28 -26.74 -8.31 4.77
C ALA A 28 -25.58 -8.79 3.89
N ARG A 29 -24.62 -7.92 3.58
CA ARG A 29 -23.43 -8.28 2.79
C ARG A 29 -22.54 -9.31 3.47
N ILE A 30 -22.32 -9.20 4.78
CA ILE A 30 -21.57 -10.21 5.53
C ILE A 30 -22.28 -11.56 5.48
N ASN A 31 -23.61 -11.59 5.65
CA ASN A 31 -24.39 -12.81 5.57
C ASN A 31 -24.26 -13.49 4.20
N ASP A 32 -24.32 -12.71 3.12
CA ASP A 32 -24.12 -13.23 1.76
C ASP A 32 -22.71 -13.82 1.57
N LEU A 33 -21.68 -13.13 2.07
CA LEU A 33 -20.32 -13.61 2.00
C LEU A 33 -20.10 -14.89 2.83
N VAL A 34 -20.73 -15.00 4.00
CA VAL A 34 -20.72 -16.24 4.82
C VAL A 34 -21.42 -17.36 4.09
N LYS A 35 -22.62 -17.11 3.52
CA LYS A 35 -23.39 -18.10 2.76
C LYS A 35 -22.61 -18.63 1.56
N ASN A 36 -21.85 -17.78 0.89
CA ASN A 36 -21.00 -18.15 -0.24
C ASN A 36 -19.62 -18.71 0.16
N GLY A 37 -19.37 -18.92 1.45
CA GLY A 37 -18.13 -19.52 1.94
C GLY A 37 -16.90 -18.63 1.84
N LEU A 38 -17.06 -17.33 1.60
CA LEU A 38 -15.96 -16.38 1.49
C LEU A 38 -15.52 -15.80 2.85
N VAL A 39 -16.43 -15.77 3.80
CA VAL A 39 -16.23 -15.31 5.17
C VAL A 39 -16.55 -16.48 6.12
N ARG A 40 -15.78 -16.59 7.21
CA ARG A 40 -16.02 -17.61 8.24
C ARG A 40 -17.31 -17.33 9.01
N GLN A 41 -17.85 -18.36 9.67
CA GLN A 41 -19.08 -18.25 10.49
C GLN A 41 -18.95 -17.24 11.63
N ASP A 42 -17.74 -17.01 12.12
CA ASP A 42 -17.43 -15.99 13.14
C ASP A 42 -17.63 -14.54 12.63
N ARG A 43 -17.80 -14.36 11.32
CA ARG A 43 -17.96 -13.06 10.62
C ARG A 43 -16.77 -12.09 10.79
N LYS A 44 -15.63 -12.56 11.26
CA LYS A 44 -14.46 -11.72 11.57
C LYS A 44 -13.32 -11.89 10.56
N SER A 45 -13.26 -13.03 9.91
CA SER A 45 -12.15 -13.40 9.04
C SER A 45 -12.61 -14.02 7.72
N LEU A 46 -11.77 -13.89 6.71
CA LEU A 46 -11.96 -14.58 5.43
C LEU A 46 -11.68 -16.07 5.59
N THR A 47 -12.34 -16.88 4.78
CA THR A 47 -11.91 -18.24 4.52
C THR A 47 -10.70 -18.23 3.59
N GLU A 48 -10.08 -19.39 3.33
CA GLU A 48 -9.06 -19.52 2.31
C GLU A 48 -9.62 -19.13 0.93
N LEU A 49 -10.82 -19.61 0.58
CA LEU A 49 -11.50 -19.22 -0.65
C LEU A 49 -11.71 -17.70 -0.73
N GLY A 50 -12.15 -17.08 0.37
CA GLY A 50 -12.33 -15.62 0.41
C GLY A 50 -11.02 -14.85 0.26
N ARG A 51 -9.92 -15.36 0.81
CA ARG A 51 -8.61 -14.72 0.66
C ARG A 51 -8.05 -14.90 -0.76
N THR A 52 -8.11 -16.08 -1.32
CA THR A 52 -7.60 -16.38 -2.67
C THR A 52 -8.45 -15.77 -3.78
N SER A 53 -9.69 -15.38 -3.49
CA SER A 53 -10.54 -14.62 -4.42
C SER A 53 -10.13 -13.15 -4.55
N LEU A 54 -9.25 -12.65 -3.69
CA LEU A 54 -8.76 -11.27 -3.74
C LEU A 54 -7.38 -11.22 -4.39
N LYS A 55 -7.22 -10.33 -5.35
CA LYS A 55 -5.93 -9.97 -5.92
C LYS A 55 -5.38 -8.74 -5.19
N VAL A 56 -4.42 -8.97 -4.31
CA VAL A 56 -3.80 -7.92 -3.50
C VAL A 56 -2.55 -7.41 -4.19
N VAL A 57 -2.47 -6.10 -4.32
CA VAL A 57 -1.33 -5.38 -4.88
C VAL A 57 -0.61 -4.63 -3.76
N LEU A 58 0.70 -4.78 -3.69
CA LEU A 58 1.57 -4.04 -2.80
C LEU A 58 2.41 -3.05 -3.61
N ALA A 59 2.40 -1.79 -3.22
CA ALA A 59 3.30 -0.77 -3.75
C ALA A 59 4.05 -0.09 -2.60
N GLY A 60 5.25 0.38 -2.85
CA GLY A 60 6.05 1.04 -1.81
C GLY A 60 6.76 2.29 -2.30
N GLY A 61 7.03 3.21 -1.37
CA GLY A 61 7.76 4.43 -1.68
C GLY A 61 8.04 5.29 -0.45
N VAL A 62 8.77 6.39 -0.66
CA VAL A 62 9.01 7.38 0.40
C VAL A 62 7.80 8.30 0.59
N PHE A 63 7.19 8.78 -0.49
CA PHE A 63 6.02 9.66 -0.51
C PHE A 63 6.21 10.93 0.34
N ASP A 64 7.37 11.58 0.22
CA ASP A 64 7.68 12.75 1.03
C ASP A 64 6.84 13.97 0.59
N ILE A 65 6.86 14.29 -0.69
CA ILE A 65 6.00 15.28 -1.33
C ILE A 65 5.16 14.54 -2.36
N ILE A 66 3.85 14.50 -2.15
CA ILE A 66 2.93 13.87 -3.09
C ILE A 66 2.79 14.76 -4.33
N HIS A 67 2.96 14.18 -5.51
CA HIS A 67 2.88 14.86 -6.79
C HIS A 67 2.17 13.98 -7.83
N PRO A 68 1.77 14.53 -9.01
CA PRO A 68 1.02 13.78 -10.01
C PRO A 68 1.62 12.42 -10.40
N GLY A 69 2.95 12.30 -10.44
CA GLY A 69 3.62 11.03 -10.70
C GLY A 69 3.30 9.94 -9.68
N HIS A 70 3.21 10.28 -8.39
CA HIS A 70 2.76 9.34 -7.35
C HIS A 70 1.30 8.91 -7.57
N ILE A 71 0.42 9.87 -7.87
CA ILE A 71 -1.01 9.57 -8.12
C ILE A 71 -1.17 8.63 -9.31
N HIS A 72 -0.44 8.88 -10.41
CA HIS A 72 -0.45 8.01 -11.56
C HIS A 72 0.04 6.60 -11.23
N THR A 73 1.17 6.49 -10.51
CA THR A 73 1.74 5.20 -10.10
C THR A 73 0.76 4.42 -9.23
N LEU A 74 0.10 5.07 -8.25
CA LEU A 74 -0.87 4.42 -7.38
C LEU A 74 -2.14 4.00 -8.13
N ASN A 75 -2.65 4.80 -9.06
CA ASN A 75 -3.76 4.42 -9.92
C ASN A 75 -3.41 3.21 -10.80
N SER A 76 -2.22 3.21 -11.40
CA SER A 76 -1.74 2.09 -12.20
C SER A 76 -1.55 0.82 -11.38
N ALA A 77 -1.05 0.93 -10.14
CA ALA A 77 -0.96 -0.18 -9.21
C ALA A 77 -2.34 -0.72 -8.84
N LYS A 78 -3.30 0.15 -8.52
CA LYS A 78 -4.68 -0.25 -8.18
C LYS A 78 -5.36 -1.00 -9.32
N ALA A 79 -5.11 -0.61 -10.57
CA ALA A 79 -5.68 -1.28 -11.74
C ALA A 79 -5.20 -2.74 -11.93
N LEU A 80 -4.14 -3.17 -11.22
CA LEU A 80 -3.64 -4.54 -11.28
C LEU A 80 -4.39 -5.52 -10.38
N GLY A 81 -5.22 -5.04 -9.44
CA GLY A 81 -5.93 -5.93 -8.51
C GLY A 81 -7.07 -5.28 -7.75
N ASP A 82 -7.64 -6.03 -6.83
CA ASP A 82 -8.83 -5.65 -6.07
C ASP A 82 -8.50 -4.76 -4.86
N VAL A 83 -7.34 -4.99 -4.24
CA VAL A 83 -6.90 -4.29 -3.03
C VAL A 83 -5.50 -3.73 -3.25
N LEU A 84 -5.35 -2.43 -3.05
CA LEU A 84 -4.04 -1.75 -3.07
C LEU A 84 -3.60 -1.45 -1.63
N ILE A 85 -2.50 -2.07 -1.23
CA ILE A 85 -1.79 -1.73 0.01
C ILE A 85 -0.53 -0.96 -0.33
N VAL A 86 -0.34 0.18 0.33
CA VAL A 86 0.85 1.00 0.12
C VAL A 86 1.74 0.97 1.35
N VAL A 87 3.03 0.78 1.14
CA VAL A 87 4.06 0.80 2.18
C VAL A 87 4.83 2.10 2.09
N VAL A 88 4.75 2.89 3.14
CA VAL A 88 5.59 4.08 3.31
C VAL A 88 6.89 3.70 3.99
N ALA A 89 8.02 4.09 3.41
CA ALA A 89 9.33 3.86 4.01
C ALA A 89 9.45 4.55 5.36
N THR A 90 10.14 3.91 6.33
CA THR A 90 10.46 4.55 7.61
C THR A 90 11.32 5.79 7.38
N ASP A 91 11.36 6.71 8.36
CA ASP A 91 12.21 7.91 8.25
C ASP A 91 13.68 7.55 8.06
N LYS A 92 14.17 6.52 8.76
CA LYS A 92 15.52 6.01 8.63
C LYS A 92 15.80 5.42 7.24
N THR A 93 14.85 4.65 6.69
CA THR A 93 14.96 4.11 5.33
C THR A 93 14.90 5.25 4.30
N ALA A 94 13.99 6.21 4.47
CA ALA A 94 13.87 7.37 3.60
C ALA A 94 15.15 8.21 3.61
N GLN A 95 15.74 8.43 4.78
CA GLN A 95 17.02 9.15 4.93
C GLN A 95 18.17 8.46 4.20
N LYS A 96 18.26 7.12 4.33
CA LYS A 96 19.27 6.32 3.59
C LYS A 96 19.10 6.45 2.07
N MET A 97 17.85 6.39 1.58
CA MET A 97 17.53 6.46 0.15
C MET A 97 17.74 7.88 -0.43
N LYS A 98 17.29 8.90 0.28
CA LYS A 98 17.31 10.31 -0.19
C LYS A 98 18.55 11.07 0.24
N LYS A 99 19.40 10.50 1.13
CA LYS A 99 20.58 11.14 1.76
C LYS A 99 20.24 12.41 2.57
N ARG A 100 18.98 12.57 2.94
CA ARG A 100 18.45 13.63 3.80
C ARG A 100 17.24 13.13 4.57
N LEU A 101 16.85 13.83 5.62
CA LEU A 101 15.58 13.58 6.29
C LEU A 101 14.42 13.96 5.36
N PRO A 102 13.33 13.19 5.37
CA PRO A 102 12.10 13.58 4.69
C PRO A 102 11.50 14.82 5.38
N LEU A 103 10.79 15.65 4.60
CA LEU A 103 10.09 16.84 5.10
C LEU A 103 9.02 16.44 6.12
N HIS A 104 8.27 15.38 5.83
CA HIS A 104 7.25 14.83 6.72
C HIS A 104 7.73 13.52 7.34
N ASN A 105 7.51 13.36 8.66
CA ASN A 105 7.80 12.10 9.32
C ASN A 105 6.91 10.97 8.76
N GLN A 106 7.34 9.73 8.97
CA GLN A 106 6.66 8.54 8.44
C GLN A 106 5.18 8.43 8.82
N LYS A 107 4.76 8.96 9.99
CA LYS A 107 3.38 8.96 10.43
C LYS A 107 2.51 9.86 9.56
N PHE A 108 2.97 11.09 9.30
CA PHE A 108 2.25 12.03 8.45
C PHE A 108 2.24 11.57 6.99
N ARG A 109 3.37 11.04 6.48
CA ARG A 109 3.43 10.49 5.12
C ARG A 109 2.46 9.32 4.94
N ARG A 110 2.38 8.42 5.92
CA ARG A 110 1.39 7.35 5.93
C ARG A 110 -0.03 7.89 5.93
N GLU A 111 -0.34 8.87 6.78
CA GLU A 111 -1.67 9.47 6.88
C GLU A 111 -2.11 10.14 5.57
N LEU A 112 -1.22 10.90 4.94
CA LEU A 112 -1.47 11.51 3.64
C LEU A 112 -1.76 10.46 2.56
N VAL A 113 -0.95 9.40 2.48
CA VAL A 113 -1.16 8.32 1.49
C VAL A 113 -2.44 7.53 1.78
N ASP A 114 -2.75 7.24 3.06
CA ASP A 114 -3.95 6.50 3.48
C ASP A 114 -5.25 7.28 3.19
N SER A 115 -5.16 8.62 3.07
CA SER A 115 -6.30 9.47 2.72
C SER A 115 -6.62 9.49 1.21
N LEU A 116 -5.74 8.97 0.37
CA LEU A 116 -5.98 8.88 -1.06
C LEU A 116 -7.05 7.81 -1.36
N SER A 117 -8.08 8.16 -2.11
CA SER A 117 -9.21 7.27 -2.41
C SER A 117 -8.83 5.98 -3.13
N VAL A 118 -7.71 5.99 -3.86
CA VAL A 118 -7.18 4.84 -4.60
C VAL A 118 -6.51 3.82 -3.68
N VAL A 119 -6.13 4.22 -2.46
CA VAL A 119 -5.41 3.39 -1.48
C VAL A 119 -6.40 2.74 -0.53
N ASP A 120 -6.38 1.42 -0.44
CA ASP A 120 -7.26 0.70 0.50
C ASP A 120 -6.67 0.66 1.92
N LEU A 121 -5.35 0.59 2.03
CA LEU A 121 -4.61 0.65 3.29
C LEU A 121 -3.20 1.19 3.05
N CYS A 122 -2.75 2.07 3.94
CA CYS A 122 -1.35 2.46 4.00
C CYS A 122 -0.71 2.03 5.32
N VAL A 123 0.44 1.39 5.24
CA VAL A 123 1.23 0.94 6.41
C VAL A 123 2.64 1.53 6.36
N VAL A 124 3.26 1.68 7.52
CA VAL A 124 4.69 1.98 7.59
C VAL A 124 5.46 0.67 7.44
N GLY A 125 6.47 0.65 6.58
CA GLY A 125 7.31 -0.51 6.37
C GLY A 125 8.11 -0.90 7.60
N HIS A 126 8.60 -2.15 7.64
CA HIS A 126 9.53 -2.58 8.66
C HIS A 126 10.91 -1.95 8.41
N GLU A 127 11.56 -1.48 9.48
CA GLU A 127 12.79 -0.69 9.37
C GLU A 127 13.98 -1.47 8.81
N ASP A 128 14.14 -2.70 9.26
CA ASP A 128 15.33 -3.50 8.95
C ASP A 128 15.10 -4.54 7.85
N ASP A 129 13.85 -4.89 7.59
CA ASP A 129 13.51 -5.97 6.65
C ASP A 129 12.16 -5.73 5.96
N ILE A 130 12.23 -5.36 4.69
CA ILE A 130 11.05 -5.16 3.84
C ILE A 130 10.19 -6.43 3.74
N PHE A 131 10.81 -7.62 3.79
CA PHE A 131 10.10 -8.89 3.62
C PHE A 131 9.20 -9.24 4.81
N LYS A 132 9.43 -8.68 6.00
CA LYS A 132 8.47 -8.78 7.11
C LYS A 132 7.15 -8.09 6.78
N THR A 133 7.21 -6.95 6.08
CA THR A 133 5.99 -6.27 5.60
C THR A 133 5.35 -7.05 4.44
N VAL A 134 6.14 -7.60 3.53
CA VAL A 134 5.64 -8.44 2.44
C VAL A 134 4.96 -9.70 2.99
N ASP A 135 5.54 -10.37 3.99
CA ASP A 135 4.96 -11.57 4.63
C ASP A 135 3.68 -11.26 5.40
N LEU A 136 3.59 -10.10 6.06
CA LEU A 136 2.36 -9.63 6.70
C LEU A 136 1.23 -9.44 5.68
N VAL A 137 1.53 -8.84 4.54
CA VAL A 137 0.54 -8.53 3.49
C VAL A 137 0.26 -9.73 2.60
N ARG A 138 1.26 -10.55 2.28
CA ARG A 138 1.19 -11.69 1.34
C ARG A 138 0.49 -11.31 0.02
N PRO A 139 1.02 -10.32 -0.74
CA PRO A 139 0.39 -9.86 -1.96
C PRO A 139 0.53 -10.87 -3.10
N GLU A 140 -0.37 -10.84 -4.08
CA GLU A 140 -0.23 -11.55 -5.36
C GLU A 140 0.64 -10.77 -6.34
N ILE A 141 0.66 -9.44 -6.21
CA ILE A 141 1.44 -8.56 -7.09
C ILE A 141 2.21 -7.55 -6.25
N ILE A 142 3.50 -7.38 -6.56
CA ILE A 142 4.28 -6.22 -6.09
C ILE A 142 4.48 -5.28 -7.26
N ALA A 143 3.95 -4.06 -7.14
CA ALA A 143 4.06 -3.02 -8.15
C ALA A 143 5.26 -2.12 -7.85
N LEU A 144 6.22 -2.08 -8.77
CA LEU A 144 7.42 -1.24 -8.68
C LEU A 144 7.26 0.00 -9.56
N GLY A 145 7.70 1.14 -9.07
CA GLY A 145 7.79 2.36 -9.86
C GLY A 145 8.78 2.21 -11.04
N TYR A 146 8.67 3.09 -12.01
CA TYR A 146 9.51 3.05 -13.23
C TYR A 146 11.01 3.19 -12.93
N ASP A 147 11.37 3.88 -11.86
CA ASP A 147 12.74 4.14 -11.39
C ASP A 147 13.33 3.00 -10.53
N GLN A 148 12.52 2.00 -10.17
CA GLN A 148 12.88 0.90 -9.27
C GLN A 148 13.37 -0.36 -10.00
N VAL A 149 13.89 -0.23 -11.21
CA VAL A 149 14.32 -1.36 -12.08
C VAL A 149 15.29 -2.32 -11.37
N HIS A 150 16.18 -1.78 -10.55
CA HIS A 150 17.19 -2.59 -9.84
C HIS A 150 16.62 -3.43 -8.69
N GLN A 151 15.38 -3.20 -8.30
CA GLN A 151 14.76 -3.90 -7.17
C GLN A 151 14.02 -5.17 -7.57
N GLU A 152 13.68 -5.37 -8.85
CA GLU A 152 12.86 -6.49 -9.31
C GLU A 152 13.44 -7.86 -8.90
N LYS A 153 14.75 -8.08 -9.20
CA LYS A 153 15.43 -9.31 -8.82
C LYS A 153 15.51 -9.48 -7.29
N PHE A 154 15.85 -8.42 -6.57
CA PHE A 154 15.94 -8.43 -5.12
C PHE A 154 14.59 -8.80 -4.48
N ILE A 155 13.50 -8.22 -4.96
CA ILE A 155 12.14 -8.51 -4.48
C ILE A 155 11.74 -9.94 -4.81
N THR A 156 11.96 -10.39 -6.05
CA THR A 156 11.62 -11.76 -6.46
C THR A 156 12.37 -12.81 -5.65
N ASP A 157 13.68 -12.64 -5.49
CA ASP A 157 14.51 -13.58 -4.74
C ASP A 157 14.16 -13.58 -3.24
N GLY A 158 13.85 -12.40 -2.67
CA GLY A 158 13.45 -12.30 -1.27
C GLY A 158 12.07 -12.90 -0.99
N CYS A 159 11.10 -12.72 -1.89
CA CYS A 159 9.79 -13.37 -1.76
C CYS A 159 9.90 -14.89 -1.80
N ARG A 160 10.74 -15.46 -2.65
CA ARG A 160 11.00 -16.91 -2.69
C ARG A 160 11.56 -17.43 -1.36
N LYS A 161 12.43 -16.66 -0.69
CA LYS A 161 13.00 -17.07 0.62
C LYS A 161 11.95 -17.17 1.73
N ILE A 162 10.85 -16.43 1.63
CA ILE A 162 9.72 -16.50 2.56
C ILE A 162 8.57 -17.38 2.03
N ASN A 163 8.85 -18.25 1.05
CA ASN A 163 7.87 -19.14 0.41
C ASN A 163 6.63 -18.39 -0.12
N LEU A 164 6.86 -17.24 -0.74
CA LEU A 164 5.81 -16.44 -1.38
C LEU A 164 6.08 -16.35 -2.88
N ASP A 165 5.16 -16.93 -3.68
CA ASP A 165 5.16 -16.72 -5.12
C ASP A 165 4.40 -15.43 -5.44
N VAL A 166 5.13 -14.43 -5.94
CA VAL A 166 4.60 -13.10 -6.21
C VAL A 166 4.95 -12.67 -7.63
N LYS A 167 3.99 -12.04 -8.29
CA LYS A 167 4.24 -11.40 -9.58
C LYS A 167 4.78 -9.99 -9.36
N VAL A 168 5.96 -9.69 -9.88
CA VAL A 168 6.49 -8.33 -9.88
C VAL A 168 6.05 -7.62 -11.16
N ALA A 169 5.36 -6.49 -11.02
CA ALA A 169 4.89 -5.65 -12.12
C ALA A 169 5.60 -4.30 -12.08
N ARG A 170 6.29 -3.94 -13.16
CA ARG A 170 6.89 -2.61 -13.31
C ARG A 170 5.90 -1.66 -13.96
N LEU A 171 5.64 -0.57 -13.27
CA LEU A 171 4.73 0.47 -13.74
C LEU A 171 5.50 1.46 -14.62
N GLN A 172 4.86 1.93 -15.67
CA GLN A 172 5.40 3.01 -16.50
C GLN A 172 4.92 4.35 -15.95
N SER A 173 5.78 5.39 -16.00
CA SER A 173 5.35 6.75 -15.71
C SER A 173 5.21 7.52 -17.02
N PRO A 174 4.02 8.05 -17.31
CA PRO A 174 3.84 8.93 -18.49
C PRO A 174 4.44 10.33 -18.26
N ILE A 175 4.83 10.63 -17.01
CA ILE A 175 5.36 11.94 -16.61
C ILE A 175 6.66 11.73 -15.82
N PRO A 176 7.74 11.23 -16.45
CA PRO A 176 9.01 10.97 -15.77
C PRO A 176 9.68 12.25 -15.23
N GLU A 177 9.26 13.41 -15.72
CA GLU A 177 9.80 14.74 -15.38
C GLU A 177 9.38 15.24 -13.98
N PHE A 178 8.35 14.63 -13.36
CA PHE A 178 7.89 15.00 -12.03
C PHE A 178 8.40 14.03 -10.98
N SER A 179 9.48 14.38 -10.33
CA SER A 179 9.97 13.67 -9.13
C SER A 179 9.99 14.60 -7.92
N SER A 180 9.83 14.04 -6.71
CA SER A 180 10.00 14.82 -5.47
C SER A 180 11.37 15.48 -5.42
N SER A 181 12.40 14.86 -6.00
CA SER A 181 13.77 15.41 -6.04
C SER A 181 13.88 16.63 -6.97
N ASP A 182 13.11 16.68 -8.06
CA ASP A 182 13.12 17.83 -8.97
C ASP A 182 12.34 19.01 -8.38
N ILE A 183 11.22 18.73 -7.71
CA ILE A 183 10.46 19.74 -6.96
C ILE A 183 11.36 20.36 -5.91
N GLU A 184 12.09 19.53 -5.16
CA GLU A 184 12.99 19.99 -4.12
C GLU A 184 14.18 20.79 -4.66
N LYS A 185 14.82 20.36 -5.75
CA LYS A 185 15.89 21.12 -6.39
C LYS A 185 15.43 22.50 -6.85
N LYS A 186 14.18 22.60 -7.30
CA LYS A 186 13.64 23.86 -7.83
C LYS A 186 13.12 24.80 -6.76
N TYR A 187 12.62 24.27 -5.65
CA TYR A 187 11.94 25.05 -4.61
C TYR A 187 12.47 24.78 -3.19
N GLY A 188 13.55 24.03 -3.03
CA GLY A 188 14.03 23.51 -1.74
C GLY A 188 14.36 24.59 -0.74
N GLU A 189 14.95 25.71 -1.16
CA GLU A 189 15.23 26.84 -0.28
C GLU A 189 13.93 27.45 0.29
N SER A 190 12.88 27.54 -0.53
CA SER A 190 11.57 28.05 -0.10
C SER A 190 10.78 27.11 0.80
N ILE A 191 11.03 25.80 0.71
CA ILE A 191 10.30 24.77 1.49
C ILE A 191 10.91 24.60 2.88
N HIS A 192 12.20 24.85 3.02
CA HIS A 192 12.91 24.69 4.30
C HIS A 192 12.89 25.94 5.20
N ASP A 193 12.43 27.07 4.66
CA ASP A 193 12.29 28.34 5.40
C ASP A 193 10.87 28.52 6.03
N ILE A 194 10.01 27.50 5.98
CA ILE A 194 8.71 27.46 6.64
C ILE A 194 8.82 26.56 7.89
#